data_e9e4411ed31088440fcfb35df0d196ea
#
_entry.id   e9e4411ed31088440fcfb35df0d196ea
#
_cell.length_a   1.000
_cell.length_b   1.000
_cell.length_c   1.000
_cell.angle_alpha   90.00
_cell.angle_beta   90.00
_cell.angle_gamma   90.00
#
_symmetry.space_group_name_H-M   'P 1'
#
loop_
_entity.id
_entity.type
_entity.pdbx_description
1 polymer ?
#
loop_
_entity_poly.entity_id
_entity_poly.type
_entity_poly.pdbx_seq_one_letter_code
_entity_poly.pdbx_strand_id
1 'polypeptide(L)' 'MKAKELRDQTSEELALKERELRQEVFNLKLQKAAGQLANTAGIVKAKKDLARVKTILRSREITSGAKGTRAQG' A
#
# COMPACT_ATOMS: atom_id res chain seq x y z
N MET A 1 1.30 -10.70 -1.86
CA MET A 1 2.05 -9.90 -2.84
C MET A 1 3.52 -9.95 -2.57
N LYS A 2 4.28 -10.22 -3.58
CA LYS A 2 5.73 -10.28 -3.43
C LYS A 2 6.34 -8.95 -3.86
N ALA A 3 7.42 -8.55 -3.18
CA ALA A 3 8.08 -7.30 -3.50
C ALA A 3 8.57 -7.27 -4.94
N LYS A 4 9.04 -8.40 -5.44
CA LYS A 4 9.52 -8.49 -6.81
C LYS A 4 8.43 -8.16 -7.82
N GLU A 5 7.23 -8.70 -7.59
CA GLU A 5 6.11 -8.42 -8.46
C GLU A 5 5.75 -6.95 -8.46
N LEU A 6 5.80 -6.32 -7.29
CA LEU A 6 5.50 -4.91 -7.17
C LEU A 6 6.55 -4.06 -7.88
N ARG A 7 7.80 -4.46 -7.82
CA ARG A 7 8.87 -3.70 -8.47
C ARG A 7 8.77 -3.75 -9.99
N ASP A 8 8.14 -4.78 -10.52
CA ASP A 8 7.99 -4.92 -11.96
C ASP A 8 6.84 -4.06 -12.51
N GLN A 9 6.02 -3.50 -11.62
CA GLN A 9 4.90 -2.68 -12.04
C GLN A 9 5.30 -1.23 -12.24
N THR A 10 4.56 -0.54 -13.09
CA THR A 10 4.79 0.89 -13.29
C THR A 10 4.35 1.67 -12.07
N SER A 11 4.83 2.90 -11.96
CA SER A 11 4.43 3.75 -10.83
C SER A 11 2.94 4.03 -10.83
N GLU A 12 2.36 4.16 -12.03
CA GLU A 12 0.91 4.38 -12.13
C GLU A 12 0.13 3.17 -11.64
N GLU A 13 0.59 1.98 -12.00
CA GLU A 13 -0.03 0.75 -11.52
C GLU A 13 0.08 0.62 -10.02
N LEU A 14 1.23 0.98 -9.47
CA LEU A 14 1.44 0.94 -8.03
C LEU A 14 0.56 1.96 -7.31
N ALA A 15 0.39 3.13 -7.88
CA ALA A 15 -0.47 4.15 -7.29
C ALA A 15 -1.92 3.67 -7.24
N LEU A 16 -2.36 3.03 -8.31
CA LEU A 16 -3.71 2.46 -8.34
C LEU A 16 -3.84 1.35 -7.30
N LYS A 17 -2.83 0.50 -7.21
CA LYS A 17 -2.80 -0.57 -6.22
C LYS A 17 -2.89 -0.01 -4.81
N GLU A 18 -2.17 1.07 -4.53
CA GLU A 18 -2.21 1.71 -3.24
C GLU A 18 -3.63 2.17 -2.89
N ARG A 19 -4.31 2.78 -3.84
CA ARG A 19 -5.68 3.21 -3.63
C ARG A 19 -6.60 2.05 -3.32
N GLU A 20 -6.47 0.98 -4.11
CA GLU A 20 -7.30 -0.20 -3.93
C GLU A 20 -7.08 -0.82 -2.56
N LEU A 21 -5.83 -0.91 -2.14
CA LEU A 21 -5.49 -1.49 -0.85
C LEU A 21 -5.99 -0.62 0.30
N ARG A 22 -5.90 0.70 0.15
CA ARG A 22 -6.45 1.61 1.16
C ARG A 22 -7.95 1.43 1.32
N GLN A 23 -8.64 1.30 0.21
CA GLN A 23 -10.08 1.10 0.22
C GLN A 23 -10.42 -0.24 0.87
N GLU A 24 -9.65 -1.27 0.55
CA GLU A 24 -9.86 -2.58 1.14
C GLU A 24 -9.66 -2.55 2.65
N VAL A 25 -8.59 -1.93 3.11
CA VAL A 25 -8.34 -1.81 4.56
C VAL A 25 -9.50 -1.06 5.23
N PHE A 26 -9.94 0.02 4.62
CA PHE A 26 -11.05 0.80 5.16
C PHE A 26 -12.32 -0.04 5.28
N ASN A 27 -12.66 -0.76 4.22
CA ASN A 27 -13.85 -1.62 4.21
C ASN A 27 -13.76 -2.71 5.27
N LEU A 28 -12.59 -3.33 5.40
CA LEU A 28 -12.40 -4.37 6.41
C LEU A 28 -12.52 -3.83 7.82
N LYS A 29 -12.02 -2.61 8.05
CA LYS A 29 -12.16 -1.98 9.35
C LYS A 29 -13.62 -1.67 9.67
N LEU A 30 -14.39 -1.26 8.67
CA LEU A 30 -15.81 -1.03 8.87
C LEU A 30 -16.53 -2.32 9.23
N GLN A 31 -16.20 -3.41 8.55
CA GLN A 31 -16.81 -4.70 8.84
C GLN A 31 -16.47 -5.15 10.26
N LYS A 32 -15.24 -4.91 10.68
CA LYS A 32 -14.84 -5.27 12.03
C LYS A 32 -15.63 -4.45 13.06
N ALA A 33 -15.76 -3.16 12.82
CA ALA A 33 -16.48 -2.27 13.72
C ALA A 33 -17.96 -2.65 13.82
N ALA A 34 -18.50 -3.17 12.72
CA ALA A 34 -19.90 -3.61 12.71
C ALA A 34 -20.10 -5.01 13.27
N GLY A 35 -19.01 -5.66 13.69
CA GLY A 35 -19.09 -6.99 14.25
C GLY A 35 -19.25 -8.09 13.22
N GLN A 36 -19.07 -7.78 11.96
CA GLN A 36 -19.24 -8.73 10.87
C GLN A 36 -17.98 -9.51 10.52
N LEU A 37 -16.84 -9.02 10.99
CA LEU A 37 -15.56 -9.64 10.68
C LEU A 37 -15.02 -10.38 11.90
N ALA A 38 -15.04 -11.70 11.82
CA ALA A 38 -14.59 -12.53 12.94
C ALA A 38 -13.07 -12.67 12.98
N ASN A 39 -12.42 -12.55 11.82
CA ASN A 39 -10.99 -12.79 11.70
C ASN A 39 -10.31 -11.53 11.12
N THR A 40 -9.30 -11.04 11.81
CA THR A 40 -8.59 -9.83 11.41
C THR A 40 -7.39 -10.09 10.52
N ALA A 41 -7.12 -11.34 10.18
CA ALA A 41 -5.97 -11.69 9.34
C ALA A 41 -5.98 -10.95 8.00
N GLY A 42 -7.17 -10.76 7.43
CA GLY A 42 -7.30 -10.02 6.18
C GLY A 42 -6.88 -8.57 6.30
N ILE A 43 -7.19 -7.95 7.44
CA ILE A 43 -6.78 -6.57 7.69
C ILE A 43 -5.27 -6.48 7.78
N VAL A 44 -4.65 -7.39 8.52
CA VAL A 44 -3.20 -7.40 8.68
C VAL A 44 -2.52 -7.58 7.33
N LYS A 45 -3.01 -8.52 6.53
CA LYS A 45 -2.44 -8.77 5.21
C LYS A 45 -2.55 -7.54 4.31
N ALA A 46 -3.73 -6.94 4.27
CA ALA A 46 -3.96 -5.77 3.43
C ALA A 46 -3.07 -4.61 3.85
N LYS A 47 -2.89 -4.41 5.16
CA LYS A 47 -2.00 -3.36 5.66
C LYS A 47 -0.55 -3.61 5.26
N LYS A 48 -0.11 -4.86 5.33
CA LYS A 48 1.26 -5.20 4.94
C LYS A 48 1.48 -4.95 3.45
N ASP A 49 0.52 -5.35 2.64
CA ASP A 49 0.61 -5.12 1.20
C ASP A 49 0.64 -3.63 0.89
N LEU A 50 -0.21 -2.87 1.57
CA LEU A 50 -0.23 -1.42 1.40
C LEU A 50 1.11 -0.79 1.78
N ALA A 51 1.69 -1.24 2.88
CA ALA A 51 2.99 -0.74 3.31
C ALA A 51 4.08 -1.03 2.28
N ARG A 52 4.05 -2.22 1.68
CA ARG A 52 5.02 -2.59 0.65
C ARG A 52 4.89 -1.70 -0.57
N VAL A 53 3.67 -1.47 -1.03
CA VAL A 53 3.42 -0.61 -2.19
C VAL A 53 3.91 0.81 -1.90
N LYS A 54 3.58 1.33 -0.74
CA LYS A 54 4.02 2.67 -0.34
C LYS A 54 5.53 2.77 -0.30
N THR A 55 6.18 1.76 0.24
CA THR A 55 7.64 1.75 0.36
C THR A 55 8.29 1.80 -1.01
N ILE A 56 7.77 1.01 -1.95
CA ILE A 56 8.33 0.98 -3.30
C ILE A 56 8.10 2.30 -4.00
N LEU A 57 6.92 2.89 -3.88
CA LEU A 57 6.63 4.18 -4.49
C LEU A 57 7.55 5.27 -3.92
N ARG A 58 7.75 5.26 -2.61
CA ARG A 58 8.64 6.22 -1.98
C ARG A 58 10.08 6.04 -2.46
N SER A 59 10.52 4.81 -2.58
CA SER A 59 11.83 4.50 -3.11
C SER A 59 12.04 5.08 -4.50
N ARG A 60 11.04 4.93 -5.35
CA ARG A 60 11.09 5.44 -6.71
C ARG A 60 11.16 6.96 -6.74
N GLU A 61 10.42 7.61 -5.87
CA GLU A 61 10.45 9.05 -5.77
C GLU A 61 11.83 9.54 -5.37
N ILE A 62 12.43 8.89 -4.38
CA ILE A 62 13.76 9.25 -3.92
C ILE A 62 14.78 9.05 -5.03
N THR A 63 14.68 7.93 -5.73
CA THR A 63 15.65 7.60 -6.78
C THR A 63 15.52 8.49 -7.98
N SER A 64 14.32 8.71 -8.47
CA SER A 64 14.14 9.48 -9.68
C SER A 64 14.06 10.98 -9.40
N GLY A 65 13.63 11.32 -8.26
CA GLY A 65 13.37 12.68 -8.00
C GLY A 65 14.28 13.39 -7.36
N ALA A 66 14.94 12.74 -6.89
CA ALA A 66 15.55 13.57 -6.32
C ALA A 66 14.69 14.61 -5.81
N LYS A 67 13.95 14.74 -5.88
CA LYS A 67 13.32 15.74 -5.38
C LYS A 67 13.10 15.76 -4.06
N GLY A 68 13.62 15.52 -4.04
CA GLY A 68 13.44 15.63 -3.09
C GLY A 68 13.37 15.54 -2.25
N THR A 69 13.56 15.58 -2.41
CA THR A 69 13.43 15.70 -1.73
C THR A 69 13.26 15.69 -0.78
N ARG A 70 13.22 15.71 -0.77
CA ARG A 70 12.94 15.81 -0.02
C ARG A 70 12.87 15.66 0.93
N ALA A 71 13.08 15.79 0.80
CA ALA A 71 12.97 15.74 1.51
C ALA A 71 12.74 15.53 2.37
N GLN A 72 12.71 15.46 2.27
CA GLN A 72 12.38 15.34 2.97
C GLN A 72 12.27 15.05 3.68
N GLY A 73 12.47 14.96 3.40
CA GLY A 73 12.49 14.84 4.01
C GLY A 73 12.41 14.60 4.41
#